data_a364a2bb276beabb68b2056ecdde38b4
#
_entry.id   a364a2bb276beabb68b2056ecdde38b4
#
_cell.length_a   1.000
_cell.length_b   1.000
_cell.length_c   1.000
_cell.angle_alpha   90.00
_cell.angle_beta   90.00
_cell.angle_gamma   90.00
#
_symmetry.space_group_name_H-M   'P 1'
#
loop_
_entity.id
_entity.type
_entity.pdbx_description
1 polymer ?
#
loop_
_entity_poly.entity_id
_entity_poly.type
_entity_poly.pdbx_seq_one_letter_code
_entity_poly.pdbx_strand_id
1 'polypeptide(L)'
;MWYKIIGEPDTKISPQGSGNIKMNKNEVTTLTSLVDEGKKIARLSGNRDLNEKIVKAKMKTLEECGQLIPAIVVDATDVMNQGLEVVDFTTGDIIREEEAVDYLVLVEGNHRYEAHLRLMASNEERDEQKRYKREFKLLYALNTELPIAKMLSEINISTNPWRGGDYAKGAKMSNLKKELPLLDAINDLVNEGYNLSVASKWLTFTANIDKKVMNCAMDNIILPQLENTVGLERGQRL
;
A
#
# COMPACT_ATOMS: atom_id res chain seq x y z
N MET A 1 58.74 38.33 12.99
CA MET A 1 57.70 38.21 11.94
C MET A 1 57.07 36.84 12.10
N TRP A 2 55.81 36.83 12.40
CA TRP A 2 55.06 35.68 12.92
C TRP A 2 54.60 34.72 11.81
N TYR A 3 54.79 33.41 11.97
CA TYR A 3 53.83 32.41 11.47
C TYR A 3 53.75 31.25 12.43
N LYS A 4 52.56 31.11 12.98
CA LYS A 4 52.15 30.08 13.90
C LYS A 4 51.73 28.87 13.07
N ILE A 5 52.33 27.74 13.33
CA ILE A 5 51.94 26.41 12.82
C ILE A 5 50.64 25.99 13.51
N ILE A 6 49.59 25.82 12.74
CA ILE A 6 48.32 25.26 13.24
C ILE A 6 48.37 23.79 12.96
N GLY A 7 48.25 23.01 14.05
CA GLY A 7 48.22 21.55 14.02
C GLY A 7 46.99 20.99 13.30
N GLU A 8 47.19 19.87 12.68
CA GLU A 8 46.17 19.02 12.09
C GLU A 8 45.20 18.51 13.15
N PRO A 9 43.87 18.49 12.93
CA PRO A 9 42.97 17.74 13.77
C PRO A 9 42.91 16.30 13.31
N ASP A 10 43.38 15.39 14.11
CA ASP A 10 43.04 13.96 14.04
C ASP A 10 41.55 13.76 14.18
N THR A 11 40.84 13.66 13.08
CA THR A 11 39.48 13.17 13.05
C THR A 11 39.48 11.69 12.73
N LYS A 12 39.58 10.85 13.75
CA LYS A 12 39.12 9.46 13.73
C LYS A 12 37.59 9.50 13.51
N ILE A 13 37.17 9.33 12.27
CA ILE A 13 35.77 9.03 11.96
C ILE A 13 35.54 7.56 12.36
N SER A 14 34.99 7.37 13.53
CA SER A 14 34.35 6.10 13.89
C SER A 14 33.09 5.94 13.03
N PRO A 15 32.81 4.74 12.48
CA PRO A 15 31.54 4.50 11.80
C PRO A 15 30.44 4.61 12.87
N GLN A 16 29.70 5.71 12.84
CA GLN A 16 28.48 5.83 13.64
C GLN A 16 27.48 4.82 13.11
N GLY A 17 27.02 3.97 14.03
CA GLY A 17 26.05 2.95 13.80
C GLY A 17 24.79 3.51 13.12
N SER A 18 24.15 2.67 12.35
CA SER A 18 22.83 2.89 11.75
C SER A 18 21.81 3.24 12.83
N GLY A 19 21.76 4.52 13.19
CA GLY A 19 20.69 5.06 14.01
C GLY A 19 19.42 5.01 13.21
N ASN A 20 18.43 4.25 13.67
CA ASN A 20 17.07 4.31 13.17
C ASN A 20 16.59 5.78 13.22
N ILE A 21 16.73 6.50 12.11
CA ILE A 21 16.14 7.82 11.96
C ILE A 21 14.63 7.57 11.85
N LYS A 22 13.91 7.78 12.95
CA LYS A 22 12.45 7.81 12.92
C LYS A 22 12.05 9.00 12.07
N MET A 23 11.43 8.74 10.92
CA MET A 23 10.78 9.79 10.15
C MET A 23 9.81 10.54 11.07
N ASN A 24 9.87 11.86 11.04
CA ASN A 24 8.91 12.68 11.75
C ASN A 24 7.53 12.52 11.10
N LYS A 25 6.57 12.05 11.87
CA LYS A 25 5.17 12.02 11.43
C LYS A 25 4.78 13.45 11.04
N ASN A 26 4.11 13.61 9.89
CA ASN A 26 3.68 14.86 9.26
C ASN A 26 4.71 15.58 8.37
N GLU A 27 5.85 14.99 8.09
CA GLU A 27 6.79 15.57 7.14
C GLU A 27 6.58 14.99 5.75
N VAL A 28 6.68 15.87 4.76
CA VAL A 28 6.78 15.47 3.36
C VAL A 28 8.25 15.23 3.06
N THR A 29 8.58 14.02 2.66
CA THR A 29 9.91 13.62 2.23
C THR A 29 9.93 13.29 0.74
N THR A 30 11.11 13.09 0.17
CA THR A 30 11.26 12.63 -1.21
C THR A 30 11.66 11.16 -1.25
N LEU A 31 11.32 10.50 -2.36
CA LEU A 31 11.75 9.12 -2.59
C LEU A 31 13.27 9.00 -2.58
N THR A 32 13.97 9.97 -3.18
CA THR A 32 15.45 9.98 -3.20
C THR A 32 16.02 9.99 -1.78
N SER A 33 15.53 10.87 -0.90
CA SER A 33 15.98 10.89 0.50
C SER A 33 15.77 9.55 1.20
N LEU A 34 14.63 8.89 0.97
CA LEU A 34 14.34 7.59 1.58
C LEU A 34 15.25 6.47 1.06
N VAL A 35 15.52 6.47 -0.24
CA VAL A 35 16.45 5.52 -0.85
C VAL A 35 17.87 5.73 -0.32
N ASP A 36 18.31 6.98 -0.16
CA ASP A 36 19.61 7.31 0.43
C ASP A 36 19.72 6.85 1.89
N GLU A 37 18.59 6.80 2.62
CA GLU A 37 18.48 6.23 3.97
C GLU A 37 18.36 4.70 3.98
N GLY A 38 18.40 4.06 2.82
CA GLY A 38 18.27 2.60 2.68
C GLY A 38 16.83 2.08 2.74
N LYS A 39 15.83 2.98 2.73
CA LYS A 39 14.41 2.58 2.72
C LYS A 39 13.95 2.15 1.35
N LYS A 40 13.03 1.19 1.33
CA LYS A 40 12.38 0.65 0.14
C LYS A 40 10.88 0.87 0.20
N ILE A 41 10.23 0.83 -0.95
CA ILE A 41 8.77 0.96 -1.04
C ILE A 41 8.14 -0.41 -1.23
N ALA A 42 7.14 -0.65 -0.42
CA ALA A 42 6.31 -1.84 -0.44
C ALA A 42 4.84 -1.48 -0.71
N ARG A 43 4.03 -2.49 -0.94
CA ARG A 43 2.57 -2.38 -1.03
C ARG A 43 1.91 -3.50 -0.23
N LEU A 44 0.64 -3.33 0.10
CA LEU A 44 -0.16 -4.39 0.70
C LEU A 44 -0.42 -5.50 -0.32
N SER A 45 -0.23 -6.74 0.10
CA SER A 45 -0.71 -7.93 -0.60
C SER A 45 -2.23 -7.84 -0.72
N GLY A 46 -2.90 -8.05 -1.72
CA GLY A 46 -4.37 -7.93 -1.85
C GLY A 46 -4.91 -6.50 -1.98
N ASN A 47 -4.06 -5.48 -2.10
CA ASN A 47 -4.51 -4.18 -2.56
C ASN A 47 -4.97 -4.27 -4.03
N ARG A 48 -5.74 -3.27 -4.47
CA ARG A 48 -6.24 -3.23 -5.87
C ARG A 48 -5.11 -3.35 -6.87
N ASP A 49 -5.37 -4.10 -7.95
CA ASP A 49 -4.46 -4.17 -9.08
C ASP A 49 -4.27 -2.81 -9.75
N LEU A 50 -3.09 -2.59 -10.27
CA LEU A 50 -2.77 -1.38 -11.01
C LEU A 50 -3.56 -1.34 -12.33
N ASN A 51 -4.30 -0.24 -12.53
CA ASN A 51 -5.05 -0.02 -13.76
C ASN A 51 -4.19 0.72 -14.78
N GLU A 52 -3.86 0.08 -15.88
CA GLU A 52 -3.01 0.61 -16.95
C GLU A 52 -3.49 1.98 -17.50
N LYS A 53 -4.79 2.17 -17.63
CA LYS A 53 -5.34 3.46 -18.10
C LYS A 53 -5.06 4.58 -17.10
N ILE A 54 -5.18 4.27 -15.80
CA ILE A 54 -4.90 5.23 -14.73
C ILE A 54 -3.40 5.52 -14.66
N VAL A 55 -2.55 4.49 -14.75
CA VAL A 55 -1.08 4.66 -14.76
C VAL A 55 -0.66 5.58 -15.90
N LYS A 56 -1.11 5.32 -17.14
CA LYS A 56 -0.81 6.16 -18.31
C LYS A 56 -1.29 7.61 -18.13
N ALA A 57 -2.49 7.82 -17.58
CA ALA A 57 -2.98 9.17 -17.27
C ALA A 57 -2.11 9.87 -16.21
N LYS A 58 -1.64 9.13 -15.18
CA LYS A 58 -0.74 9.68 -14.17
C LYS A 58 0.66 9.97 -14.72
N MET A 59 1.18 9.17 -15.64
CA MET A 59 2.44 9.48 -16.34
C MET A 59 2.36 10.85 -17.02
N LYS A 60 1.31 11.08 -17.81
CA LYS A 60 1.08 12.36 -18.47
C LYS A 60 1.01 13.52 -17.46
N THR A 61 0.23 13.36 -16.38
CA THR A 61 0.10 14.39 -15.34
C THR A 61 1.44 14.68 -14.65
N LEU A 62 2.22 13.64 -14.34
CA LEU A 62 3.53 13.79 -13.68
C LEU A 62 4.53 14.52 -14.59
N GLU A 63 4.52 14.27 -15.89
CA GLU A 63 5.37 14.99 -16.85
C GLU A 63 4.97 16.45 -16.97
N GLU A 64 3.70 16.75 -17.14
CA GLU A 64 3.19 18.10 -17.39
C GLU A 64 3.20 18.96 -16.12
N CYS A 65 2.61 18.46 -15.03
CA CYS A 65 2.32 19.24 -13.83
C CYS A 65 3.21 18.86 -12.63
N GLY A 66 3.89 17.71 -12.67
CA GLY A 66 4.52 17.12 -11.51
C GLY A 66 3.53 16.48 -10.54
N GLN A 67 4.01 16.11 -9.38
CA GLN A 67 3.18 15.51 -8.33
C GLN A 67 2.51 16.61 -7.51
N LEU A 68 1.19 16.73 -7.65
CA LEU A 68 0.39 17.74 -6.96
C LEU A 68 0.08 17.38 -5.50
N ILE A 69 -0.07 16.08 -5.21
CA ILE A 69 -0.40 15.55 -3.89
C ILE A 69 0.64 14.48 -3.53
N PRO A 70 1.29 14.54 -2.35
CA PRO A 70 2.19 13.49 -1.91
C PRO A 70 1.46 12.13 -1.84
N ALA A 71 2.18 11.04 -2.07
CA ALA A 71 1.67 9.71 -1.79
C ALA A 71 1.78 9.43 -0.28
N ILE A 72 0.92 8.56 0.27
CA ILE A 72 0.88 8.30 1.71
C ILE A 72 1.55 6.97 2.02
N VAL A 73 2.47 7.00 2.98
CA VAL A 73 3.20 5.82 3.45
C VAL A 73 3.03 5.61 4.95
N VAL A 74 3.20 4.36 5.37
CA VAL A 74 3.27 3.90 6.77
C VAL A 74 4.42 2.93 6.92
N ASP A 75 4.90 2.71 8.15
CA ASP A 75 5.92 1.68 8.40
C ASP A 75 5.39 0.29 8.09
N ALA A 76 6.20 -0.53 7.41
CA ALA A 76 5.81 -1.91 7.13
C ALA A 76 5.67 -2.74 8.41
N THR A 77 6.47 -2.44 9.44
CA THR A 77 6.34 -3.06 10.76
C THR A 77 4.96 -2.82 11.40
N ASP A 78 4.43 -1.60 11.30
CA ASP A 78 3.10 -1.27 11.84
C ASP A 78 1.99 -2.00 11.08
N VAL A 79 2.17 -2.18 9.77
CA VAL A 79 1.25 -2.92 8.90
C VAL A 79 1.24 -4.40 9.26
N MET A 80 2.43 -5.01 9.39
CA MET A 80 2.57 -6.43 9.72
C MET A 80 2.10 -6.75 11.14
N ASN A 81 2.29 -5.84 12.10
CA ASN A 81 1.75 -5.94 13.46
C ASN A 81 0.22 -6.02 13.49
N GLN A 82 -0.46 -5.45 12.47
CA GLN A 82 -1.91 -5.60 12.29
C GLN A 82 -2.30 -6.90 11.59
N GLY A 83 -1.32 -7.76 11.26
CA GLY A 83 -1.53 -9.05 10.62
C GLY A 83 -1.74 -8.97 9.11
N LEU A 84 -1.36 -7.86 8.49
CA LEU A 84 -1.44 -7.68 7.04
C LEU A 84 -0.15 -8.12 6.37
N GLU A 85 -0.28 -8.75 5.21
CA GLU A 85 0.85 -9.18 4.40
C GLU A 85 1.34 -8.03 3.53
N VAL A 86 2.66 -7.87 3.47
CA VAL A 86 3.35 -6.82 2.72
C VAL A 86 4.22 -7.45 1.64
N VAL A 87 4.21 -6.86 0.45
CA VAL A 87 5.04 -7.30 -0.68
C VAL A 87 5.87 -6.14 -1.20
N ASP A 88 7.07 -6.43 -1.68
CA ASP A 88 7.90 -5.45 -2.37
C ASP A 88 7.14 -4.86 -3.57
N PHE A 89 7.18 -3.56 -3.74
CA PHE A 89 6.40 -2.90 -4.78
C PHE A 89 6.83 -3.31 -6.19
N THR A 90 8.13 -3.51 -6.39
CA THR A 90 8.73 -3.74 -7.70
C THR A 90 8.75 -5.23 -8.06
N THR A 91 9.19 -6.09 -7.13
CA THR A 91 9.33 -7.53 -7.40
C THR A 91 8.05 -8.30 -7.10
N GLY A 92 7.23 -7.83 -6.18
CA GLY A 92 6.04 -8.54 -5.70
C GLY A 92 6.35 -9.64 -4.68
N ASP A 93 7.61 -9.77 -4.26
CA ASP A 93 8.01 -10.77 -3.27
C ASP A 93 7.46 -10.42 -1.89
N ILE A 94 7.07 -11.44 -1.12
CA ILE A 94 6.61 -11.29 0.26
C ILE A 94 7.78 -10.83 1.13
N ILE A 95 7.57 -9.77 1.90
CA ILE A 95 8.56 -9.22 2.84
C ILE A 95 8.41 -9.95 4.16
N ARG A 96 9.53 -10.38 4.74
CA ARG A 96 9.59 -11.02 6.05
C ARG A 96 9.60 -9.98 7.18
N GLU A 97 9.17 -10.39 8.37
CA GLU A 97 9.09 -9.50 9.54
C GLU A 97 10.43 -8.83 9.88
N GLU A 98 11.54 -9.57 9.76
CA GLU A 98 12.89 -9.05 10.01
C GLU A 98 13.35 -8.00 8.99
N GLU A 99 12.81 -8.02 7.78
CA GLU A 99 13.12 -7.07 6.70
C GLU A 99 12.19 -5.84 6.73
N ALA A 100 11.07 -5.92 7.44
CA ALA A 100 10.03 -4.88 7.45
C ALA A 100 10.54 -3.51 7.89
N VAL A 101 11.59 -3.48 8.74
CA VAL A 101 12.21 -2.23 9.21
C VAL A 101 12.75 -1.36 8.07
N ASP A 102 13.13 -1.97 6.96
CA ASP A 102 13.68 -1.27 5.79
C ASP A 102 12.62 -0.83 4.79
N TYR A 103 11.34 -1.13 5.06
CA TYR A 103 10.25 -0.86 4.12
C TYR A 103 9.22 0.12 4.63
N LEU A 104 8.75 0.95 3.70
CA LEU A 104 7.56 1.79 3.85
C LEU A 104 6.46 1.30 2.92
N VAL A 105 5.28 1.06 3.47
CA VAL A 105 4.11 0.60 2.71
C VAL A 105 3.35 1.77 2.14
N LEU A 106 3.17 1.76 0.84
CA LEU A 106 2.40 2.76 0.13
C LEU A 106 0.90 2.45 0.28
N VAL A 107 0.21 3.23 1.11
CA VAL A 107 -1.24 3.07 1.34
C VAL A 107 -2.08 3.89 0.35
N GLU A 108 -1.54 5.01 -0.16
CA GLU A 108 -2.15 5.82 -1.21
C GLU A 108 -1.10 6.27 -2.22
N GLY A 109 -1.48 6.34 -3.51
CA GLY A 109 -0.61 6.79 -4.60
C GLY A 109 0.03 5.67 -5.40
N ASN A 110 -0.39 4.40 -5.28
CA ASN A 110 0.18 3.26 -6.00
C ASN A 110 0.27 3.50 -7.52
N HIS A 111 -0.80 4.00 -8.17
CA HIS A 111 -0.79 4.31 -9.60
C HIS A 111 0.18 5.47 -9.95
N ARG A 112 0.35 6.44 -9.05
CA ARG A 112 1.30 7.55 -9.25
C ARG A 112 2.74 7.08 -9.07
N TYR A 113 2.99 6.21 -8.10
CA TYR A 113 4.31 5.65 -7.88
C TYR A 113 4.73 4.75 -9.05
N GLU A 114 3.85 3.88 -9.52
CA GLU A 114 4.09 3.08 -10.73
C GLU A 114 4.36 3.96 -11.96
N ALA A 115 3.58 5.02 -12.14
CA ALA A 115 3.78 5.98 -13.21
C ALA A 115 5.15 6.68 -13.12
N HIS A 116 5.58 7.04 -11.92
CA HIS A 116 6.90 7.61 -11.65
C HIS A 116 8.02 6.62 -12.02
N LEU A 117 7.93 5.37 -11.58
CA LEU A 117 8.92 4.34 -11.90
C LEU A 117 9.05 4.13 -13.42
N ARG A 118 7.93 4.05 -14.14
CA ARG A 118 7.93 3.91 -15.61
C ARG A 118 8.54 5.12 -16.30
N LEU A 119 8.29 6.33 -15.82
CA LEU A 119 8.91 7.54 -16.35
C LEU A 119 10.41 7.55 -16.10
N MET A 120 10.86 7.15 -14.93
CA MET A 120 12.29 7.02 -14.62
C MET A 120 12.95 5.96 -15.52
N ALA A 121 12.34 4.79 -15.68
CA ALA A 121 12.85 3.75 -16.57
C ALA A 121 12.92 4.22 -18.04
N SER A 122 11.93 4.98 -18.52
CA SER A 122 11.92 5.50 -19.88
C SER A 122 13.05 6.52 -20.16
N ASN A 123 13.73 7.02 -19.12
CA ASN A 123 14.84 7.94 -19.30
C ASN A 123 16.07 7.32 -19.99
N GLU A 124 16.18 6.00 -19.97
CA GLU A 124 17.27 5.29 -20.69
C GLU A 124 17.18 5.51 -22.20
N GLU A 125 15.97 5.64 -22.72
CA GLU A 125 15.69 5.83 -24.15
C GLU A 125 15.52 7.30 -24.56
N ARG A 126 15.58 8.24 -23.60
CA ARG A 126 15.33 9.67 -23.83
C ARG A 126 16.61 10.48 -23.93
N ASP A 127 16.60 11.46 -24.84
CA ASP A 127 17.59 12.51 -24.86
C ASP A 127 17.66 13.20 -23.49
N GLU A 128 18.85 13.60 -23.07
CA GLU A 128 19.09 14.18 -21.73
C GLU A 128 18.16 15.37 -21.41
N GLN A 129 17.86 16.19 -22.41
CA GLN A 129 16.99 17.36 -22.25
C GLN A 129 15.50 17.01 -22.05
N LYS A 130 15.11 15.79 -22.45
CA LYS A 130 13.74 15.28 -22.36
C LYS A 130 13.55 14.32 -21.19
N ARG A 131 14.58 14.07 -20.39
CA ARG A 131 14.50 13.15 -19.25
C ARG A 131 13.56 13.66 -18.18
N TYR A 132 12.77 12.76 -17.64
CA TYR A 132 11.95 13.01 -16.46
C TYR A 132 12.87 13.09 -15.23
N LYS A 133 12.91 14.24 -14.55
CA LYS A 133 13.82 14.50 -13.42
C LYS A 133 13.07 15.00 -12.18
N ARG A 134 11.77 14.70 -12.06
CA ARG A 134 10.97 15.20 -10.94
C ARG A 134 11.06 14.27 -9.75
N GLU A 135 11.19 14.85 -8.58
CA GLU A 135 11.16 14.15 -7.30
C GLU A 135 9.76 13.60 -7.02
N PHE A 136 9.70 12.38 -6.44
CA PHE A 136 8.47 11.80 -5.96
C PHE A 136 8.33 12.06 -4.46
N LYS A 137 7.23 12.69 -4.07
CA LYS A 137 6.98 13.14 -2.68
C LYS A 137 6.09 12.15 -1.95
N LEU A 138 6.47 11.89 -0.70
CA LEU A 138 5.82 10.96 0.20
C LEU A 138 5.44 11.69 1.49
N LEU A 139 4.25 11.40 2.01
CA LEU A 139 3.76 11.87 3.30
C LEU A 139 3.65 10.68 4.25
N TYR A 140 4.31 10.77 5.40
CA TYR A 140 4.16 9.77 6.44
C TYR A 140 2.79 9.90 7.12
N ALA A 141 2.02 8.81 7.19
CA ALA A 141 0.66 8.85 7.71
C ALA A 141 0.60 9.30 9.19
N LEU A 142 -0.35 10.17 9.45
CA LEU A 142 -0.48 10.89 10.73
C LEU A 142 -0.97 10.03 11.88
N ASN A 143 -1.80 9.05 11.58
CA ASN A 143 -2.53 8.28 12.60
C ASN A 143 -2.44 6.79 12.31
N THR A 144 -1.46 6.15 12.92
CA THR A 144 -1.26 4.70 12.86
C THR A 144 -2.17 3.94 13.84
N GLU A 145 -2.99 4.61 14.66
CA GLU A 145 -3.96 3.97 15.55
C GLU A 145 -5.17 3.43 14.78
N LEU A 146 -5.47 3.99 13.60
CA LEU A 146 -6.51 3.46 12.74
C LEU A 146 -6.06 2.14 12.09
N PRO A 147 -6.94 1.13 12.01
CA PRO A 147 -6.67 -0.05 11.21
C PRO A 147 -6.32 0.35 9.77
N ILE A 148 -5.24 -0.22 9.22
CA ILE A 148 -4.76 0.12 7.87
C ILE A 148 -5.84 -0.10 6.82
N ALA A 149 -6.61 -1.18 6.93
CA ALA A 149 -7.73 -1.43 6.01
C ALA A 149 -8.80 -0.32 6.07
N LYS A 150 -9.04 0.24 7.25
CA LYS A 150 -9.97 1.37 7.41
C LYS A 150 -9.39 2.65 6.82
N MET A 151 -8.12 2.92 7.07
CA MET A 151 -7.40 4.06 6.46
C MET A 151 -7.48 4.02 4.94
N LEU A 152 -7.22 2.87 4.32
CA LEU A 152 -7.35 2.66 2.87
C LEU A 152 -8.77 2.96 2.38
N SER A 153 -9.78 2.51 3.10
CA SER A 153 -11.18 2.76 2.75
C SER A 153 -11.47 4.26 2.74
N GLU A 154 -11.11 4.97 3.81
CA GLU A 154 -11.38 6.41 3.95
C GLU A 154 -10.63 7.25 2.90
N ILE A 155 -9.36 6.96 2.65
CA ILE A 155 -8.56 7.64 1.64
C ILE A 155 -9.16 7.46 0.24
N ASN A 156 -9.66 6.26 -0.07
CA ASN A 156 -10.17 5.94 -1.40
C ASN A 156 -11.62 6.41 -1.65
N ILE A 157 -12.39 6.70 -0.62
CA ILE A 157 -13.78 7.18 -0.76
C ILE A 157 -13.86 8.45 -1.61
N SER A 158 -12.94 9.37 -1.43
CA SER A 158 -12.96 10.68 -2.09
C SER A 158 -12.35 10.69 -3.48
N THR A 159 -11.41 9.78 -3.77
CA THR A 159 -10.60 9.82 -5.01
C THR A 159 -11.03 8.79 -6.04
N ASN A 160 -11.45 7.61 -5.60
CA ASN A 160 -11.91 6.53 -6.46
C ASN A 160 -12.78 5.57 -5.62
N PRO A 161 -14.10 5.79 -5.60
CA PRO A 161 -15.01 5.04 -4.73
C PRO A 161 -14.85 3.54 -4.87
N TRP A 162 -14.71 2.86 -3.75
CA TRP A 162 -14.59 1.41 -3.73
C TRP A 162 -15.84 0.76 -4.31
N ARG A 163 -15.63 -0.22 -5.16
CA ARG A 163 -16.69 -1.13 -5.64
C ARG A 163 -16.91 -2.24 -4.62
N GLY A 164 -17.96 -3.03 -4.80
CA GLY A 164 -18.27 -4.15 -3.89
C GLY A 164 -17.10 -5.12 -3.69
N GLY A 165 -16.36 -5.44 -4.76
CA GLY A 165 -15.18 -6.29 -4.69
C GLY A 165 -14.05 -5.71 -3.85
N ASP A 166 -13.82 -4.40 -3.89
CA ASP A 166 -12.78 -3.74 -3.08
C ASP A 166 -13.11 -3.85 -1.58
N TYR A 167 -14.40 -3.76 -1.22
CA TYR A 167 -14.86 -3.98 0.16
C TYR A 167 -14.64 -5.43 0.62
N ALA A 168 -14.87 -6.42 -0.25
CA ALA A 168 -14.61 -7.82 0.08
C ALA A 168 -13.12 -8.06 0.33
N LYS A 169 -12.25 -7.54 -0.53
CA LYS A 169 -10.79 -7.61 -0.36
C LYS A 169 -10.33 -6.93 0.94
N GLY A 170 -10.84 -5.73 1.25
CA GLY A 170 -10.55 -5.03 2.50
C GLY A 170 -10.99 -5.80 3.74
N ALA A 171 -12.20 -6.42 3.71
CA ALA A 171 -12.68 -7.27 4.78
C ALA A 171 -11.78 -8.50 5.00
N LYS A 172 -11.32 -9.15 3.92
CA LYS A 172 -10.37 -10.27 3.99
C LYS A 172 -9.05 -9.84 4.60
N MET A 173 -8.48 -8.72 4.14
CA MET A 173 -7.23 -8.17 4.67
C MET A 173 -7.30 -7.91 6.18
N SER A 174 -8.40 -7.36 6.68
CA SER A 174 -8.59 -7.11 8.12
C SER A 174 -8.77 -8.38 8.95
N ASN A 175 -9.05 -9.51 8.34
CA ASN A 175 -9.40 -10.75 9.03
C ASN A 175 -8.53 -11.96 8.62
N LEU A 176 -7.29 -11.74 8.16
CA LEU A 176 -6.38 -12.81 7.69
C LEU A 176 -6.14 -13.93 8.73
N LYS A 177 -6.17 -13.59 10.02
CA LYS A 177 -5.96 -14.55 11.12
C LYS A 177 -7.25 -15.26 11.58
N LYS A 178 -8.39 -14.92 11.00
CA LYS A 178 -9.69 -15.52 11.34
C LYS A 178 -10.10 -16.51 10.25
N GLU A 179 -10.65 -17.63 10.67
CA GLU A 179 -11.26 -18.58 9.76
C GLU A 179 -12.68 -18.10 9.40
N LEU A 180 -12.82 -17.54 8.21
CA LEU A 180 -14.07 -17.04 7.65
C LEU A 180 -14.28 -17.64 6.25
N PRO A 181 -14.66 -18.94 6.15
CA PRO A 181 -14.71 -19.66 4.89
C PRO A 181 -15.58 -18.99 3.83
N LEU A 182 -16.70 -18.39 4.24
CA LEU A 182 -17.58 -17.68 3.31
C LEU A 182 -16.94 -16.41 2.77
N LEU A 183 -16.22 -15.66 3.60
CA LEU A 183 -15.47 -14.47 3.15
C LEU A 183 -14.35 -14.87 2.19
N ASP A 184 -13.68 -15.99 2.45
CA ASP A 184 -12.63 -16.52 1.60
C ASP A 184 -13.19 -16.89 0.22
N ALA A 185 -14.26 -17.68 0.17
CA ALA A 185 -14.92 -18.07 -1.07
C ALA A 185 -15.47 -16.86 -1.87
N ILE A 186 -16.01 -15.85 -1.17
CA ILE A 186 -16.42 -14.59 -1.83
C ILE A 186 -15.22 -13.90 -2.47
N ASN A 187 -14.08 -13.82 -1.79
CA ASN A 187 -12.88 -13.20 -2.34
C ASN A 187 -12.32 -13.95 -3.54
N ASP A 188 -12.36 -15.27 -3.54
CA ASP A 188 -11.93 -16.09 -4.68
C ASP A 188 -12.76 -15.75 -5.92
N LEU A 189 -14.09 -15.73 -5.81
CA LEU A 189 -14.96 -15.34 -6.91
C LEU A 189 -14.76 -13.89 -7.35
N VAL A 190 -14.51 -12.97 -6.42
CA VAL A 190 -14.20 -11.57 -6.73
C VAL A 190 -12.88 -11.46 -7.50
N ASN A 191 -11.88 -12.26 -7.16
CA ASN A 191 -10.60 -12.30 -7.87
C ASN A 191 -10.75 -12.89 -9.29
N GLU A 192 -11.70 -13.80 -9.49
CA GLU A 192 -12.09 -14.31 -10.81
C GLU A 192 -12.88 -13.28 -11.66
N GLY A 193 -13.24 -12.12 -11.08
CA GLY A 193 -13.91 -11.02 -11.79
C GLY A 193 -15.40 -10.89 -11.52
N TYR A 194 -15.99 -11.70 -10.66
CA TYR A 194 -17.39 -11.56 -10.27
C TYR A 194 -17.59 -10.37 -9.33
N ASN A 195 -18.73 -9.71 -9.42
CA ASN A 195 -19.04 -8.66 -8.44
C ASN A 195 -19.55 -9.27 -7.11
N LEU A 196 -19.43 -8.50 -6.02
CA LEU A 196 -19.82 -8.94 -4.67
C LEU A 196 -21.25 -9.52 -4.59
N SER A 197 -22.21 -8.88 -5.27
CA SER A 197 -23.61 -9.33 -5.22
C SER A 197 -23.81 -10.69 -5.92
N VAL A 198 -23.09 -10.93 -7.02
CA VAL A 198 -23.12 -12.23 -7.72
C VAL A 198 -22.43 -13.29 -6.89
N ALA A 199 -21.22 -13.01 -6.38
CA ALA A 199 -20.49 -13.94 -5.51
C ALA A 199 -21.30 -14.33 -4.28
N SER A 200 -21.89 -13.33 -3.59
CA SER A 200 -22.78 -13.58 -2.44
C SER A 200 -23.97 -14.46 -2.79
N LYS A 201 -24.68 -14.14 -3.88
CA LYS A 201 -25.84 -14.94 -4.31
C LYS A 201 -25.46 -16.35 -4.69
N TRP A 202 -24.36 -16.54 -5.39
CA TRP A 202 -23.89 -17.87 -5.79
C TRP A 202 -23.58 -18.76 -4.62
N LEU A 203 -22.89 -18.22 -3.62
CA LEU A 203 -22.44 -18.99 -2.45
C LEU A 203 -23.54 -19.18 -1.40
N THR A 204 -24.52 -18.26 -1.30
CA THR A 204 -25.48 -18.29 -0.18
C THR A 204 -26.94 -18.30 -0.62
N PHE A 205 -27.22 -18.15 -1.92
CA PHE A 205 -28.56 -17.92 -2.49
C PHE A 205 -29.29 -16.69 -1.95
N THR A 206 -28.56 -15.81 -1.26
CA THR A 206 -29.08 -14.57 -0.70
C THR A 206 -28.27 -13.39 -1.16
N ALA A 207 -28.83 -12.19 -1.09
CA ALA A 207 -28.14 -10.95 -1.43
C ALA A 207 -27.87 -10.10 -0.16
N ASN A 208 -27.81 -10.71 1.01
CA ASN A 208 -27.69 -10.03 2.29
C ASN A 208 -26.24 -9.71 2.68
N ILE A 209 -25.27 -10.09 1.85
CA ILE A 209 -23.85 -9.73 2.03
C ILE A 209 -23.56 -8.58 1.08
N ASP A 210 -23.59 -7.38 1.61
CA ASP A 210 -23.40 -6.13 0.90
C ASP A 210 -22.14 -5.37 1.37
N LYS A 211 -21.93 -4.19 0.85
CA LYS A 211 -20.82 -3.30 1.26
C LYS A 211 -20.85 -2.98 2.76
N LYS A 212 -22.03 -2.90 3.39
CA LYS A 212 -22.15 -2.60 4.81
C LYS A 212 -21.63 -3.75 5.67
N VAL A 213 -21.98 -4.99 5.31
CA VAL A 213 -21.47 -6.19 5.97
C VAL A 213 -19.96 -6.27 5.88
N MET A 214 -19.40 -6.03 4.69
CA MET A 214 -17.95 -6.00 4.47
C MET A 214 -17.24 -4.87 5.24
N ASN A 215 -17.86 -3.69 5.33
CA ASN A 215 -17.32 -2.58 6.10
C ASN A 215 -17.27 -2.90 7.62
N CYS A 216 -18.31 -3.53 8.16
CA CYS A 216 -18.28 -4.02 9.55
C CYS A 216 -17.13 -5.01 9.76
N ALA A 217 -16.91 -5.94 8.82
CA ALA A 217 -15.81 -6.89 8.90
C ALA A 217 -14.43 -6.20 8.87
N MET A 218 -14.26 -5.12 8.13
CA MET A 218 -13.03 -4.31 8.19
C MET A 218 -12.79 -3.67 9.56
N ASP A 219 -13.85 -3.34 10.27
CA ASP A 219 -13.79 -2.85 11.65
C ASP A 219 -13.67 -4.00 12.68
N ASN A 220 -13.34 -5.23 12.24
CA ASN A 220 -13.29 -6.46 13.04
C ASN A 220 -14.63 -6.90 13.65
N ILE A 221 -15.75 -6.35 13.21
CA ILE A 221 -17.10 -6.72 13.62
C ILE A 221 -17.65 -7.74 12.61
N ILE A 222 -17.60 -9.01 12.96
CA ILE A 222 -18.12 -10.08 12.10
C ILE A 222 -19.61 -10.22 12.33
N LEU A 223 -20.38 -9.93 11.29
CA LEU A 223 -21.83 -10.09 11.32
C LEU A 223 -22.22 -11.54 10.99
N PRO A 224 -23.35 -12.03 11.54
CA PRO A 224 -23.81 -13.43 11.37
C PRO A 224 -23.92 -13.88 9.90
N GLN A 225 -24.12 -12.95 8.97
CA GLN A 225 -24.17 -13.25 7.54
C GLN A 225 -22.86 -13.84 7.01
N LEU A 226 -21.71 -13.43 7.55
CA LEU A 226 -20.38 -13.93 7.16
C LEU A 226 -20.01 -15.25 7.84
N GLU A 227 -20.70 -15.61 8.91
CA GLU A 227 -20.52 -16.87 9.62
C GLU A 227 -21.44 -18.00 9.09
N ASN A 228 -22.21 -17.73 8.04
CA ASN A 228 -23.20 -18.66 7.49
C ASN A 228 -22.57 -19.78 6.65
N THR A 229 -22.02 -20.79 7.30
CA THR A 229 -21.44 -21.99 6.66
C THR A 229 -22.49 -22.85 5.94
N VAL A 230 -23.73 -22.90 6.42
CA VAL A 230 -24.81 -23.66 5.78
C VAL A 230 -25.12 -23.10 4.38
N GLY A 231 -25.12 -21.78 4.23
CA GLY A 231 -25.28 -21.14 2.93
C GLY A 231 -24.14 -21.50 1.97
N LEU A 232 -22.91 -21.48 2.47
CA LEU A 232 -21.71 -21.83 1.71
C LEU A 232 -21.75 -23.30 1.24
N GLU A 233 -22.08 -24.24 2.11
CA GLU A 233 -22.19 -25.65 1.75
C GLU A 233 -23.26 -25.94 0.68
N ARG A 234 -24.36 -25.19 0.67
CA ARG A 234 -25.34 -25.25 -0.42
C ARG A 234 -24.80 -24.76 -1.75
N GLY A 235 -24.12 -23.62 -1.74
CA GLY A 235 -23.56 -23.03 -2.95
C GLY A 235 -22.48 -23.89 -3.59
N GLN A 236 -21.70 -24.61 -2.78
CA GLN A 236 -20.64 -25.50 -3.27
C GLN A 236 -21.14 -26.83 -3.83
N ARG A 237 -22.41 -27.19 -3.61
CA ARG A 237 -23.00 -28.42 -4.14
C ARG A 237 -23.63 -28.30 -5.53
N LEU A 238 -23.63 -27.11 -6.11
CA LEU A 238 -24.11 -26.81 -7.45
C LEU A 238 -22.98 -26.67 -8.45
#